data_dda69462055ac05b9641ed3ef49dd82b
#
_entry.id   dda69462055ac05b9641ed3ef49dd82b
#
_cell.length_a   1.000
_cell.length_b   1.000
_cell.length_c   1.000
_cell.angle_alpha   90.00
_cell.angle_beta   90.00
_cell.angle_gamma   90.00
#
_symmetry.space_group_name_H-M   'P 1'
#
loop_
_entity.id
_entity.type
_entity.pdbx_description
1 polymer ?
#
loop_
_entity_poly.entity_id
_entity_poly.type
_entity_poly.pdbx_seq_one_letter_code
_entity_poly.pdbx_strand_id
1 'polypeptide(L)'
;VREQTLLTREWVANKQTFLDWDTQPSSFKHYPHFCYRVALGDHPSLQWLKQTRCITDEHTVALKPYRRLNVPSAGNLHPIEIYVQIRNVAGLLSGLYHFDVLNEELVMITEIAGEGIESYVGMDKRFSGLIVMLSLVPFRSSWKYGLRAWRYLYLDLGHQIHALCTSARHFGLSLIKMSVNERLNIIMGMGEDEVIAAVYGVGEMSERSVKPLHKPLIRVQPTDYSDTLKALAEAVKATSVYNKIPDTLLYENFFSINKSRRSAREFHPNTMSDEIIQELMTIPSPPSLEIVTFIFQAHAMQMGLYRNGKCAVSGNFNSEIVHLLLDQRFISGSNMVVLIYAENFCASAHLEAGIYAQELYMACEHYGVGCSGIGAFYDEEALRWSDKPLLYAVAIGGKNE
;
A
#
# COMPACT_ATOMS: atom_id res chain seq x y z
N VAL A 1 -11.29 -16.38 6.99
CA VAL A 1 -10.34 -15.75 6.04
C VAL A 1 -8.94 -16.37 6.15
N ARG A 2 -8.32 -16.46 7.38
CA ARG A 2 -6.95 -16.97 7.51
C ARG A 2 -6.76 -18.33 6.81
N GLU A 3 -7.52 -19.34 7.18
CA GLU A 3 -7.39 -20.71 6.66
C GLU A 3 -7.55 -20.78 5.14
N GLN A 4 -8.47 -20.00 4.58
CA GLN A 4 -8.73 -19.94 3.14
C GLN A 4 -7.63 -19.21 2.33
N THR A 5 -6.69 -18.56 3.01
CA THR A 5 -5.61 -17.78 2.40
C THR A 5 -4.23 -18.39 2.63
N LEU A 6 -4.13 -19.55 3.29
CA LEU A 6 -2.87 -20.24 3.54
C LEU A 6 -2.27 -20.79 2.24
N LEU A 7 -0.95 -20.76 2.15
CA LEU A 7 -0.18 -21.50 1.15
C LEU A 7 0.53 -22.65 1.85
N THR A 8 0.11 -23.86 1.52
CA THR A 8 0.79 -25.11 1.93
C THR A 8 1.58 -25.66 0.75
N ARG A 9 2.54 -26.58 1.02
CA ARG A 9 3.27 -27.27 -0.05
C ARG A 9 2.34 -28.00 -1.00
N GLU A 10 1.31 -28.69 -0.46
CA GLU A 10 0.34 -29.42 -1.24
C GLU A 10 -0.45 -28.48 -2.16
N TRP A 11 -0.92 -27.35 -1.63
CA TRP A 11 -1.65 -26.35 -2.42
C TRP A 11 -0.79 -25.78 -3.55
N VAL A 12 0.47 -25.44 -3.26
CA VAL A 12 1.41 -24.89 -4.26
C VAL A 12 1.74 -25.93 -5.33
N ALA A 13 1.98 -27.18 -4.94
CA ALA A 13 2.29 -28.26 -5.88
C ALA A 13 1.09 -28.61 -6.80
N ASN A 14 -0.13 -28.54 -6.29
CA ASN A 14 -1.35 -28.87 -7.03
C ASN A 14 -1.93 -27.69 -7.81
N LYS A 15 -1.40 -26.48 -7.64
CA LYS A 15 -1.92 -25.30 -8.31
C LYS A 15 -1.54 -25.30 -9.80
N GLN A 16 -2.39 -25.88 -10.63
CA GLN A 16 -2.34 -25.76 -12.08
C GLN A 16 -3.20 -24.57 -12.54
N THR A 17 -2.94 -23.36 -12.10
CA THR A 17 -3.67 -22.19 -12.59
C THR A 17 -2.92 -21.55 -13.74
N PHE A 18 -3.41 -21.80 -14.95
CA PHE A 18 -3.10 -20.94 -16.09
C PHE A 18 -3.76 -19.59 -15.83
N LEU A 19 -2.95 -18.55 -15.81
CA LEU A 19 -3.44 -17.18 -15.69
C LEU A 19 -3.60 -16.62 -17.10
N ASP A 20 -4.84 -16.39 -17.50
CA ASP A 20 -5.14 -15.74 -18.77
C ASP A 20 -4.89 -14.23 -18.65
N TRP A 21 -3.75 -13.79 -19.18
CA TRP A 21 -3.31 -12.39 -19.13
C TRP A 21 -4.19 -11.45 -19.98
N ASP A 22 -4.99 -11.97 -20.90
CA ASP A 22 -5.92 -11.15 -21.66
C ASP A 22 -7.14 -10.73 -20.85
N THR A 23 -7.42 -11.45 -19.78
CA THR A 23 -8.47 -11.12 -18.80
C THR A 23 -7.98 -10.25 -17.64
N GLN A 24 -6.76 -9.72 -17.68
CA GLN A 24 -6.28 -8.85 -16.62
C GLN A 24 -7.14 -7.57 -16.52
N PRO A 25 -7.75 -7.28 -15.35
CA PRO A 25 -8.54 -6.07 -15.17
C PRO A 25 -7.70 -4.81 -15.27
N SER A 26 -8.30 -3.71 -15.70
CA SER A 26 -7.63 -2.40 -15.68
C SER A 26 -7.15 -2.03 -14.27
N SER A 27 -5.90 -1.58 -14.17
CA SER A 27 -5.30 -1.12 -12.90
C SER A 27 -5.68 0.32 -12.53
N PHE A 28 -6.34 1.04 -13.43
CA PHE A 28 -6.69 2.45 -13.27
C PHE A 28 -8.08 2.73 -13.78
N LYS A 29 -8.80 3.62 -13.10
CA LYS A 29 -10.10 4.12 -13.53
C LYS A 29 -9.95 5.14 -14.66
N HIS A 30 -10.90 5.11 -15.57
CA HIS A 30 -10.99 6.07 -16.66
C HIS A 30 -12.32 6.84 -16.60
N TYR A 31 -12.22 8.14 -16.39
CA TYR A 31 -13.39 9.02 -16.43
C TYR A 31 -13.54 9.66 -17.81
N PRO A 32 -14.77 9.93 -18.26
CA PRO A 32 -15.01 10.58 -19.57
C PRO A 32 -14.26 11.90 -19.70
N HIS A 33 -13.85 12.23 -20.92
CA HIS A 33 -13.05 13.44 -21.20
C HIS A 33 -13.81 14.75 -20.94
N PHE A 34 -15.14 14.73 -20.93
CA PHE A 34 -15.95 15.91 -20.66
C PHE A 34 -16.03 16.27 -19.16
N CYS A 35 -15.56 15.41 -18.25
CA CYS A 35 -15.50 15.75 -16.82
C CYS A 35 -14.55 16.93 -16.59
N TYR A 36 -14.90 17.82 -15.67
CA TYR A 36 -13.99 18.89 -15.24
C TYR A 36 -12.74 18.31 -14.60
N ARG A 37 -11.57 18.83 -14.97
CA ARG A 37 -10.27 18.32 -14.55
C ARG A 37 -9.40 19.43 -14.00
N VAL A 38 -8.57 19.08 -13.02
CA VAL A 38 -7.60 19.98 -12.38
C VAL A 38 -6.24 19.28 -12.38
N ALA A 39 -5.28 19.83 -13.10
CA ALA A 39 -3.91 19.29 -13.08
C ALA A 39 -3.27 19.53 -11.70
N LEU A 40 -2.70 18.50 -11.11
CA LEU A 40 -2.06 18.58 -9.79
C LEU A 40 -0.83 19.50 -9.80
N GLY A 41 -0.13 19.55 -10.95
CA GLY A 41 1.06 20.38 -11.14
C GLY A 41 0.79 21.89 -11.08
N ASP A 42 -0.41 22.33 -11.42
CA ASP A 42 -0.76 23.76 -11.55
C ASP A 42 -1.15 24.41 -10.21
N HIS A 43 -1.40 23.59 -9.17
CA HIS A 43 -1.85 24.10 -7.88
C HIS A 43 -0.87 23.73 -6.76
N PRO A 44 -0.22 24.73 -6.12
CA PRO A 44 0.72 24.48 -5.01
C PRO A 44 0.11 23.65 -3.87
N SER A 45 -1.17 23.87 -3.54
CA SER A 45 -1.90 23.13 -2.51
C SER A 45 -2.15 21.63 -2.84
N LEU A 46 -1.90 21.20 -4.07
CA LEU A 46 -2.07 19.82 -4.53
C LEU A 46 -0.75 19.09 -4.81
N GLN A 47 0.38 19.78 -4.76
CA GLN A 47 1.71 19.21 -5.06
C GLN A 47 2.04 17.99 -4.16
N TRP A 48 1.67 18.07 -2.89
CA TRP A 48 1.87 16.95 -1.96
C TRP A 48 1.05 15.72 -2.37
N LEU A 49 -0.17 15.92 -2.88
CA LEU A 49 -1.05 14.82 -3.29
C LEU A 49 -0.45 14.08 -4.49
N LYS A 50 0.17 14.80 -5.43
CA LYS A 50 0.91 14.19 -6.56
C LYS A 50 2.00 13.22 -6.08
N GLN A 51 2.68 13.52 -4.97
CA GLN A 51 3.74 12.67 -4.43
C GLN A 51 3.21 11.41 -3.72
N THR A 52 1.92 11.37 -3.38
CA THR A 52 1.32 10.20 -2.71
C THR A 52 1.19 9.01 -3.63
N ARG A 53 1.01 9.25 -4.92
CA ARG A 53 0.83 8.21 -5.93
C ARG A 53 1.20 8.79 -7.31
N CYS A 54 2.29 8.34 -7.86
CA CYS A 54 2.76 8.78 -9.17
C CYS A 54 3.36 7.62 -9.98
N ILE A 55 3.28 7.72 -11.30
CA ILE A 55 3.96 6.79 -12.20
C ILE A 55 5.45 7.12 -12.18
N THR A 56 6.25 6.11 -11.93
CA THR A 56 7.70 6.22 -11.82
C THR A 56 8.43 5.56 -12.98
N ASP A 57 7.75 4.70 -13.71
CA ASP A 57 8.27 3.99 -14.88
C ASP A 57 7.12 3.49 -15.75
N GLU A 58 7.29 3.56 -17.07
CA GLU A 58 6.36 3.03 -18.04
C GLU A 58 7.14 2.36 -19.19
N HIS A 59 6.78 1.13 -19.50
CA HIS A 59 7.29 0.39 -20.63
C HIS A 59 6.22 -0.57 -21.18
N THR A 60 6.48 -1.17 -22.32
CA THR A 60 5.52 -2.09 -22.96
C THR A 60 5.90 -3.53 -22.67
N VAL A 61 4.94 -4.33 -22.19
CA VAL A 61 5.06 -5.77 -21.99
C VAL A 61 3.91 -6.44 -22.76
N ALA A 62 4.23 -7.35 -23.67
CA ALA A 62 3.23 -8.05 -24.50
C ALA A 62 2.21 -7.09 -25.16
N LEU A 63 2.69 -6.00 -25.74
CA LEU A 63 1.90 -4.94 -26.39
C LEU A 63 0.97 -4.14 -25.47
N LYS A 64 1.01 -4.38 -24.16
CA LYS A 64 0.25 -3.60 -23.16
C LYS A 64 1.18 -2.67 -22.39
N PRO A 65 0.74 -1.45 -22.04
CA PRO A 65 1.53 -0.56 -21.19
C PRO A 65 1.67 -1.15 -19.78
N TYR A 66 2.89 -1.27 -19.31
CA TYR A 66 3.22 -1.71 -17.95
C TYR A 66 3.75 -0.52 -17.16
N ARG A 67 3.03 -0.11 -16.14
CA ARG A 67 3.32 1.07 -15.33
C ARG A 67 3.69 0.69 -13.92
N ARG A 68 4.76 1.28 -13.40
CA ARG A 68 5.15 1.17 -12.01
C ARG A 68 4.83 2.46 -11.27
N LEU A 69 4.38 2.33 -10.04
CA LEU A 69 4.13 3.49 -9.17
C LEU A 69 5.23 3.62 -8.12
N ASN A 70 5.28 4.79 -7.46
CA ASN A 70 6.14 5.04 -6.31
C ASN A 70 5.81 4.14 -5.10
N VAL A 71 4.60 3.57 -5.03
CA VAL A 71 4.22 2.55 -4.04
C VAL A 71 4.24 1.16 -4.68
N PRO A 72 4.75 0.12 -4.00
CA PRO A 72 4.68 -1.24 -4.50
C PRO A 72 3.24 -1.75 -4.44
N SER A 73 2.94 -2.71 -5.30
CA SER A 73 1.69 -3.46 -5.25
C SER A 73 1.93 -4.91 -5.61
N ALA A 74 1.24 -5.82 -4.92
CA ALA A 74 1.31 -7.24 -5.21
C ALA A 74 0.96 -7.50 -6.69
N GLY A 75 1.90 -8.07 -7.43
CA GLY A 75 1.73 -8.33 -8.87
C GLY A 75 1.60 -7.10 -9.76
N ASN A 76 1.87 -5.90 -9.26
CA ASN A 76 1.69 -4.63 -9.96
C ASN A 76 0.23 -4.37 -10.40
N LEU A 77 -0.73 -4.79 -9.57
CA LEU A 77 -2.17 -4.76 -9.89
C LEU A 77 -2.89 -3.50 -9.38
N HIS A 78 -2.27 -2.77 -8.47
CA HIS A 78 -2.71 -1.46 -7.99
C HIS A 78 -4.18 -1.39 -7.53
N PRO A 79 -4.58 -2.14 -6.48
CA PRO A 79 -5.98 -2.25 -6.06
C PRO A 79 -6.49 -1.02 -5.27
N ILE A 80 -5.72 0.04 -5.15
CA ILE A 80 -6.09 1.25 -4.42
C ILE A 80 -6.53 2.34 -5.39
N GLU A 81 -7.64 3.03 -5.07
CA GLU A 81 -8.03 4.29 -5.69
C GLU A 81 -8.04 5.42 -4.65
N ILE A 82 -7.88 6.65 -5.12
CA ILE A 82 -7.86 7.85 -4.27
C ILE A 82 -8.97 8.79 -4.70
N TYR A 83 -9.77 9.23 -3.73
CA TYR A 83 -10.77 10.26 -3.91
C TYR A 83 -10.49 11.43 -2.98
N VAL A 84 -10.89 12.63 -3.39
CA VAL A 84 -10.64 13.84 -2.62
C VAL A 84 -11.89 14.72 -2.61
N GLN A 85 -12.40 15.05 -1.42
CA GLN A 85 -13.29 16.20 -1.30
C GLN A 85 -12.43 17.45 -1.10
N ILE A 86 -12.66 18.46 -1.91
CA ILE A 86 -12.03 19.78 -1.80
C ILE A 86 -13.09 20.79 -1.37
N ARG A 87 -12.79 21.63 -0.38
CA ARG A 87 -13.64 22.73 0.05
C ARG A 87 -12.82 23.94 0.47
N ASN A 88 -13.20 25.12 -0.04
CA ASN A 88 -12.59 26.41 0.30
C ASN A 88 -11.07 26.46 0.08
N VAL A 89 -10.56 25.80 -0.93
CA VAL A 89 -9.15 25.89 -1.35
C VAL A 89 -9.07 26.89 -2.49
N ALA A 90 -8.22 27.90 -2.33
CA ALA A 90 -8.09 29.00 -3.31
C ALA A 90 -7.72 28.45 -4.72
N GLY A 91 -8.44 28.94 -5.72
CA GLY A 91 -8.27 28.53 -7.11
C GLY A 91 -8.89 27.19 -7.51
N LEU A 92 -9.56 26.49 -6.57
CA LEU A 92 -10.20 25.21 -6.82
C LEU A 92 -11.70 25.26 -6.57
N LEU A 93 -12.48 24.63 -7.43
CA LEU A 93 -13.90 24.42 -7.20
C LEU A 93 -14.10 23.44 -6.04
N SER A 94 -15.04 23.75 -5.15
CA SER A 94 -15.44 22.81 -4.11
C SER A 94 -16.17 21.62 -4.72
N GLY A 95 -15.70 20.42 -4.48
CA GLY A 95 -16.25 19.22 -5.11
C GLY A 95 -15.68 17.93 -4.57
N LEU A 96 -16.24 16.83 -5.03
CA LEU A 96 -15.69 15.48 -4.90
C LEU A 96 -14.97 15.11 -6.19
N TYR A 97 -13.77 14.59 -6.06
CA TYR A 97 -12.88 14.28 -7.17
C TYR A 97 -12.33 12.85 -7.05
N HIS A 98 -12.03 12.25 -8.18
CA HIS A 98 -11.16 11.09 -8.30
C HIS A 98 -9.75 11.53 -8.69
N PHE A 99 -8.73 10.89 -8.13
CA PHE A 99 -7.34 11.15 -8.50
C PHE A 99 -6.94 10.24 -9.69
N ASP A 100 -6.90 10.84 -10.86
CA ASP A 100 -6.41 10.20 -12.08
C ASP A 100 -4.88 10.23 -12.10
N VAL A 101 -4.26 9.14 -11.68
CA VAL A 101 -2.79 9.03 -11.60
C VAL A 101 -2.13 8.99 -12.98
N LEU A 102 -2.85 8.54 -14.02
CA LEU A 102 -2.31 8.47 -15.38
C LEU A 102 -2.04 9.85 -15.98
N ASN A 103 -2.93 10.79 -15.68
CA ASN A 103 -2.85 12.15 -16.19
C ASN A 103 -2.37 13.15 -15.14
N GLU A 104 -2.09 12.70 -13.91
CA GLU A 104 -1.74 13.57 -12.76
C GLU A 104 -2.79 14.65 -12.50
N GLU A 105 -4.07 14.29 -12.56
CA GLU A 105 -5.22 15.18 -12.47
C GLU A 105 -6.21 14.75 -11.38
N LEU A 106 -6.98 15.71 -10.88
CA LEU A 106 -8.21 15.46 -10.16
C LEU A 106 -9.40 15.61 -11.13
N VAL A 107 -10.19 14.56 -11.25
CA VAL A 107 -11.39 14.52 -12.09
C VAL A 107 -12.62 14.72 -11.22
N MET A 108 -13.39 15.78 -11.44
CA MET A 108 -14.57 16.09 -10.65
C MET A 108 -15.68 15.08 -10.89
N ILE A 109 -16.17 14.49 -9.80
CA ILE A 109 -17.34 13.59 -9.79
C ILE A 109 -18.61 14.41 -9.59
N THR A 110 -18.58 15.37 -8.66
CA THR A 110 -19.67 16.29 -8.40
C THR A 110 -19.18 17.55 -7.70
N GLU A 111 -19.80 18.68 -8.01
CA GLU A 111 -19.63 19.93 -7.29
C GLU A 111 -20.37 19.86 -5.94
N ILE A 112 -19.86 20.51 -4.91
CA ILE A 112 -20.47 20.63 -3.59
C ILE A 112 -20.59 22.10 -3.18
N ALA A 113 -21.66 22.44 -2.48
CA ALA A 113 -21.88 23.77 -1.92
C ALA A 113 -22.06 23.69 -0.39
N GLY A 114 -23.29 23.44 0.04
CA GLY A 114 -23.64 23.34 1.45
C GLY A 114 -23.57 21.91 2.01
N GLU A 115 -23.63 20.93 1.14
CA GLU A 115 -23.54 19.49 1.40
C GLU A 115 -22.11 18.97 1.23
N GLY A 116 -21.86 17.78 1.77
CA GLY A 116 -20.56 17.10 1.64
C GLY A 116 -20.54 15.76 2.35
N ILE A 117 -19.37 15.13 2.37
CA ILE A 117 -19.17 13.81 3.00
C ILE A 117 -18.83 13.91 4.48
N GLU A 118 -18.67 15.09 5.04
CA GLU A 118 -18.18 15.29 6.41
C GLU A 118 -19.03 14.52 7.44
N SER A 119 -20.36 14.52 7.29
CA SER A 119 -21.26 13.77 8.19
C SER A 119 -21.07 12.25 8.13
N TYR A 120 -20.53 11.73 7.03
CA TYR A 120 -20.24 10.31 6.84
C TYR A 120 -18.85 9.90 7.35
N VAL A 121 -18.04 10.89 7.75
CA VAL A 121 -16.71 10.66 8.33
C VAL A 121 -16.61 11.16 9.78
N GLY A 122 -17.75 11.36 10.42
CA GLY A 122 -17.83 11.68 11.84
C GLY A 122 -17.79 13.18 12.18
N MET A 123 -18.12 14.05 11.20
CA MET A 123 -18.14 15.52 11.39
C MET A 123 -19.52 16.10 11.17
N ASP A 124 -19.90 17.07 11.99
CA ASP A 124 -21.14 17.84 11.88
C ASP A 124 -20.96 19.23 11.25
N LYS A 125 -19.72 19.67 11.13
CA LYS A 125 -19.32 20.94 10.52
C LYS A 125 -18.56 20.73 9.22
N ARG A 126 -18.56 21.77 8.37
CA ARG A 126 -17.79 21.76 7.11
C ARG A 126 -16.30 21.73 7.40
N PHE A 127 -15.60 20.93 6.62
CA PHE A 127 -14.14 20.85 6.66
C PHE A 127 -13.55 21.64 5.51
N SER A 128 -12.83 22.71 5.81
CA SER A 128 -12.10 23.53 4.82
C SER A 128 -10.72 22.91 4.57
N GLY A 129 -10.45 22.58 3.33
CA GLY A 129 -9.24 21.87 2.92
C GLY A 129 -9.57 20.62 2.10
N LEU A 130 -8.84 19.54 2.31
CA LEU A 130 -8.98 18.29 1.58
C LEU A 130 -9.37 17.15 2.51
N ILE A 131 -10.37 16.36 2.12
CA ILE A 131 -10.65 15.05 2.72
C ILE A 131 -10.25 13.99 1.70
N VAL A 132 -9.21 13.22 1.99
CA VAL A 132 -8.66 12.19 1.12
C VAL A 132 -9.20 10.83 1.55
N MET A 133 -9.79 10.09 0.63
CA MET A 133 -10.35 8.76 0.84
C MET A 133 -9.54 7.74 0.02
N LEU A 134 -9.15 6.65 0.65
CA LEU A 134 -8.50 5.51 0.01
C LEU A 134 -9.50 4.36 -0.08
N SER A 135 -9.73 3.85 -1.27
CA SER A 135 -10.60 2.70 -1.51
C SER A 135 -9.82 1.48 -1.97
N LEU A 136 -10.41 0.31 -1.76
CA LEU A 136 -9.94 -0.99 -2.21
C LEU A 136 -10.79 -1.44 -3.39
N VAL A 137 -10.13 -1.96 -4.45
CA VAL A 137 -10.75 -2.62 -5.61
C VAL A 137 -10.37 -4.11 -5.57
N PRO A 138 -11.16 -4.97 -4.90
CA PRO A 138 -10.78 -6.35 -4.61
C PRO A 138 -10.48 -7.18 -5.87
N PHE A 139 -11.22 -6.96 -6.95
CA PHE A 139 -11.09 -7.75 -8.16
C PHE A 139 -9.71 -7.63 -8.81
N ARG A 140 -9.08 -6.47 -8.79
CA ARG A 140 -7.73 -6.29 -9.34
C ARG A 140 -6.73 -7.29 -8.76
N SER A 141 -6.79 -7.54 -7.46
CA SER A 141 -5.90 -8.49 -6.78
C SER A 141 -6.42 -9.94 -6.84
N SER A 142 -7.75 -10.16 -6.71
CA SER A 142 -8.31 -11.51 -6.69
C SER A 142 -8.24 -12.20 -8.05
N TRP A 143 -8.23 -11.46 -9.15
CA TRP A 143 -7.99 -11.98 -10.47
C TRP A 143 -6.75 -12.88 -10.54
N LYS A 144 -5.69 -12.51 -9.84
CA LYS A 144 -4.43 -13.27 -9.79
C LYS A 144 -4.29 -14.16 -8.57
N TYR A 145 -4.76 -13.72 -7.41
CA TYR A 145 -4.43 -14.31 -6.12
C TYR A 145 -5.62 -14.98 -5.43
N GLY A 146 -6.79 -14.98 -6.05
CA GLY A 146 -7.99 -15.56 -5.45
C GLY A 146 -8.28 -14.96 -4.07
N LEU A 147 -8.66 -15.79 -3.09
CA LEU A 147 -8.96 -15.33 -1.73
C LEU A 147 -7.74 -14.78 -0.98
N ARG A 148 -6.51 -15.19 -1.34
CA ARG A 148 -5.29 -14.65 -0.72
C ARG A 148 -5.12 -13.14 -1.02
N ALA A 149 -5.79 -12.60 -2.04
CA ALA A 149 -5.86 -11.17 -2.31
C ALA A 149 -6.26 -10.35 -1.08
N TRP A 150 -7.06 -10.90 -0.15
CA TRP A 150 -7.42 -10.21 1.10
C TRP A 150 -6.19 -9.70 1.85
N ARG A 151 -5.12 -10.51 1.97
CA ARG A 151 -3.86 -10.08 2.61
C ARG A 151 -3.20 -8.93 1.87
N TYR A 152 -3.12 -9.07 0.54
CA TYR A 152 -2.42 -8.10 -0.32
C TYR A 152 -3.14 -6.75 -0.39
N LEU A 153 -4.47 -6.74 -0.34
CA LEU A 153 -5.25 -5.51 -0.29
C LEU A 153 -4.85 -4.63 0.90
N TYR A 154 -4.70 -5.23 2.09
CA TYR A 154 -4.35 -4.46 3.29
C TYR A 154 -2.85 -4.14 3.38
N LEU A 155 -1.97 -4.98 2.84
CA LEU A 155 -0.55 -4.64 2.67
C LEU A 155 -0.38 -3.45 1.70
N ASP A 156 -1.02 -3.49 0.54
CA ASP A 156 -0.98 -2.42 -0.46
C ASP A 156 -1.60 -1.12 0.10
N LEU A 157 -2.68 -1.23 0.88
CA LEU A 157 -3.27 -0.08 1.57
C LEU A 157 -2.29 0.53 2.58
N GLY A 158 -1.55 -0.29 3.32
CA GLY A 158 -0.51 0.15 4.24
C GLY A 158 0.60 0.93 3.53
N HIS A 159 1.09 0.40 2.41
CA HIS A 159 2.06 1.11 1.56
C HIS A 159 1.52 2.47 1.09
N GLN A 160 0.26 2.53 0.66
CA GLN A 160 -0.36 3.77 0.18
C GLN A 160 -0.58 4.79 1.31
N ILE A 161 -0.99 4.35 2.51
CA ILE A 161 -1.13 5.22 3.68
C ILE A 161 0.21 5.81 4.08
N HIS A 162 1.27 5.01 4.12
CA HIS A 162 2.61 5.52 4.39
C HIS A 162 3.01 6.61 3.38
N ALA A 163 2.83 6.37 2.07
CA ALA A 163 3.15 7.34 1.04
C ALA A 163 2.34 8.64 1.19
N LEU A 164 1.06 8.55 1.56
CA LEU A 164 0.20 9.70 1.85
C LEU A 164 0.75 10.50 3.05
N CYS A 165 1.06 9.82 4.15
CA CYS A 165 1.53 10.47 5.38
C CYS A 165 2.91 11.09 5.21
N THR A 166 3.84 10.38 4.57
CA THR A 166 5.19 10.89 4.30
C THR A 166 5.14 12.11 3.38
N SER A 167 4.35 12.06 2.32
CA SER A 167 4.19 13.20 1.42
C SER A 167 3.61 14.41 2.16
N ALA A 168 2.53 14.26 2.90
CA ALA A 168 1.93 15.35 3.68
C ALA A 168 2.97 15.98 4.63
N ARG A 169 3.73 15.15 5.35
CA ARG A 169 4.75 15.58 6.30
C ARG A 169 5.89 16.36 5.62
N HIS A 170 6.35 15.93 4.45
CA HIS A 170 7.37 16.66 3.67
C HIS A 170 6.93 18.04 3.18
N PHE A 171 5.62 18.23 3.01
CA PHE A 171 5.03 19.53 2.70
C PHE A 171 4.60 20.31 3.94
N GLY A 172 4.97 19.87 5.15
CA GLY A 172 4.61 20.54 6.41
C GLY A 172 3.13 20.47 6.77
N LEU A 173 2.39 19.52 6.19
CA LEU A 173 0.96 19.35 6.41
C LEU A 173 0.69 18.32 7.52
N SER A 174 -0.29 18.63 8.35
CA SER A 174 -0.78 17.73 9.39
C SER A 174 -2.03 17.01 8.92
N LEU A 175 -2.00 15.68 8.99
CA LEU A 175 -3.15 14.84 8.68
C LEU A 175 -4.04 14.67 9.93
N ILE A 176 -5.34 14.64 9.70
CA ILE A 176 -6.36 14.29 10.69
C ILE A 176 -7.00 12.99 10.24
N LYS A 177 -6.95 11.96 11.09
CA LYS A 177 -7.66 10.71 10.82
C LYS A 177 -9.17 10.92 10.98
N MET A 178 -9.94 10.42 10.05
CA MET A 178 -11.40 10.45 10.08
C MET A 178 -11.97 9.03 10.17
N SER A 179 -13.20 8.91 10.67
CA SER A 179 -13.90 7.62 10.72
C SER A 179 -14.39 7.22 9.32
N VAL A 180 -14.47 5.91 9.10
CA VAL A 180 -15.12 5.34 7.92
C VAL A 180 -16.39 4.65 8.40
N ASN A 181 -17.54 4.98 7.81
CA ASN A 181 -18.77 4.27 8.09
C ASN A 181 -19.37 3.69 6.79
N GLU A 182 -20.22 2.71 6.93
CA GLU A 182 -20.83 1.99 5.80
C GLU A 182 -21.61 2.92 4.86
N ARG A 183 -22.27 3.97 5.41
CA ARG A 183 -23.03 4.92 4.60
C ARG A 183 -22.17 5.73 3.64
N LEU A 184 -20.88 5.89 3.93
CA LEU A 184 -19.94 6.57 3.02
C LEU A 184 -19.84 5.82 1.69
N ASN A 185 -19.74 4.50 1.71
CA ASN A 185 -19.70 3.69 0.49
C ASN A 185 -20.99 3.86 -0.33
N ILE A 186 -22.15 3.86 0.32
CA ILE A 186 -23.44 4.05 -0.34
C ILE A 186 -23.51 5.42 -1.02
N ILE A 187 -23.10 6.48 -0.32
CA ILE A 187 -23.12 7.86 -0.85
C ILE A 187 -22.12 8.05 -1.98
N MET A 188 -20.95 7.41 -1.89
CA MET A 188 -19.97 7.43 -2.97
C MET A 188 -20.37 6.56 -4.18
N GLY A 189 -21.55 5.93 -4.15
CA GLY A 189 -22.04 5.04 -5.20
C GLY A 189 -21.21 3.75 -5.32
N MET A 190 -20.49 3.36 -4.27
CA MET A 190 -19.66 2.17 -4.23
C MET A 190 -20.47 0.96 -3.75
N GLY A 191 -20.14 -0.21 -4.29
CA GLY A 191 -20.78 -1.47 -3.99
C GLY A 191 -19.76 -2.55 -3.60
N GLU A 192 -19.95 -3.76 -4.13
CA GLU A 192 -19.06 -4.90 -3.85
C GLU A 192 -17.71 -4.81 -4.57
N ASP A 193 -17.65 -4.04 -5.67
CA ASP A 193 -16.44 -3.91 -6.50
C ASP A 193 -15.40 -2.94 -5.93
N GLU A 194 -15.82 -2.07 -5.01
CA GLU A 194 -14.98 -1.04 -4.44
C GLU A 194 -15.49 -0.61 -3.06
N VAL A 195 -14.57 -0.47 -2.09
CA VAL A 195 -14.89 -0.15 -0.69
C VAL A 195 -13.89 0.87 -0.15
N ILE A 196 -14.37 1.99 0.42
CA ILE A 196 -13.51 2.94 1.13
C ILE A 196 -13.01 2.30 2.42
N ALA A 197 -11.69 2.30 2.60
CA ALA A 197 -11.02 1.66 3.73
C ALA A 197 -10.35 2.66 4.69
N ALA A 198 -9.95 3.85 4.22
CA ALA A 198 -9.30 4.85 5.06
C ALA A 198 -9.65 6.27 4.61
N VAL A 199 -9.73 7.20 5.56
CA VAL A 199 -10.03 8.61 5.31
C VAL A 199 -9.15 9.51 6.17
N TYR A 200 -8.57 10.53 5.54
CA TYR A 200 -7.71 11.53 6.18
C TYR A 200 -8.08 12.94 5.73
N GLY A 201 -8.01 13.90 6.64
CA GLY A 201 -8.19 15.33 6.35
C GLY A 201 -6.89 16.11 6.42
N VAL A 202 -6.77 17.11 5.55
CA VAL A 202 -5.75 18.16 5.60
C VAL A 202 -6.46 19.49 5.54
N GLY A 203 -6.46 20.22 6.64
CA GLY A 203 -7.21 21.48 6.78
C GLY A 203 -7.81 21.63 8.16
N GLU A 204 -8.91 22.37 8.26
CA GLU A 204 -9.55 22.74 9.52
C GLU A 204 -11.08 22.70 9.47
N MET A 205 -11.71 22.53 10.62
CA MET A 205 -13.16 22.62 10.74
C MET A 205 -13.60 24.08 10.72
N SER A 206 -14.64 24.38 9.95
CA SER A 206 -15.31 25.69 9.96
C SER A 206 -16.43 25.74 11.00
N GLU A 207 -16.94 26.95 11.31
CA GLU A 207 -18.08 27.09 12.20
C GLU A 207 -19.43 26.71 11.54
N ARG A 208 -19.47 26.56 10.22
CA ARG A 208 -20.70 26.31 9.45
C ARG A 208 -21.05 24.82 9.50
N SER A 209 -22.32 24.52 9.74
CA SER A 209 -22.84 23.15 9.63
C SER A 209 -22.76 22.63 8.18
N VAL A 210 -22.56 21.33 8.05
CA VAL A 210 -22.62 20.64 6.76
C VAL A 210 -24.00 19.99 6.60
N LYS A 211 -24.52 20.02 5.36
CA LYS A 211 -25.65 19.18 4.97
C LYS A 211 -25.11 17.86 4.42
N PRO A 212 -25.65 16.70 4.81
CA PRO A 212 -25.24 15.44 4.21
C PRO A 212 -25.66 15.36 2.75
N LEU A 213 -24.91 14.65 1.94
CA LEU A 213 -25.34 14.25 0.61
C LEU A 213 -26.53 13.29 0.73
N HIS A 214 -27.61 13.55 -0.02
CA HIS A 214 -28.85 12.76 0.08
C HIS A 214 -28.97 11.70 -1.03
N LYS A 215 -28.30 11.88 -2.14
CA LYS A 215 -28.33 10.95 -3.28
C LYS A 215 -26.96 10.34 -3.50
N PRO A 216 -26.89 9.02 -3.76
CA PRO A 216 -25.65 8.38 -4.17
C PRO A 216 -25.07 9.02 -5.42
N LEU A 217 -23.74 9.14 -5.47
CA LEU A 217 -23.02 9.64 -6.63
C LEU A 217 -23.01 8.60 -7.75
N ILE A 218 -23.04 9.07 -8.98
CA ILE A 218 -22.75 8.23 -10.14
C ILE A 218 -21.24 8.05 -10.20
N ARG A 219 -20.80 6.81 -10.24
CA ARG A 219 -19.37 6.46 -10.34
C ARG A 219 -19.06 5.71 -11.63
N VAL A 220 -17.82 5.79 -12.04
CA VAL A 220 -17.26 4.93 -13.06
C VAL A 220 -16.87 3.59 -12.41
N GLN A 221 -17.08 2.47 -13.11
CA GLN A 221 -16.65 1.15 -12.66
C GLN A 221 -15.12 1.12 -12.50
N PRO A 222 -14.60 0.46 -11.45
CA PRO A 222 -13.16 0.45 -11.17
C PRO A 222 -12.35 -0.42 -12.15
N THR A 223 -13.03 -1.31 -12.88
CA THR A 223 -12.46 -2.24 -13.86
C THR A 223 -13.42 -2.42 -15.01
N ASP A 224 -12.94 -2.89 -16.16
CA ASP A 224 -13.76 -3.10 -17.36
C ASP A 224 -14.87 -4.16 -17.14
N TYR A 225 -14.60 -5.10 -16.26
CA TYR A 225 -15.55 -6.11 -15.77
C TYR A 225 -15.20 -6.46 -14.33
N SER A 226 -16.08 -7.16 -13.62
CA SER A 226 -15.81 -7.64 -12.27
C SER A 226 -16.26 -9.08 -12.13
N ASP A 227 -15.36 -9.91 -11.61
CA ASP A 227 -15.62 -11.30 -11.19
C ASP A 227 -15.05 -11.47 -9.77
N THR A 228 -15.40 -10.54 -8.89
CA THR A 228 -14.97 -10.58 -7.50
C THR A 228 -15.57 -11.80 -6.80
N LEU A 229 -14.70 -12.62 -6.22
CA LEU A 229 -15.15 -13.74 -5.40
C LEU A 229 -16.04 -13.22 -4.27
N LYS A 230 -17.29 -13.72 -4.18
CA LYS A 230 -18.26 -13.27 -3.19
C LYS A 230 -17.73 -13.33 -1.76
N ALA A 231 -17.02 -14.39 -1.40
CA ALA A 231 -16.40 -14.54 -0.09
C ALA A 231 -15.34 -13.45 0.19
N LEU A 232 -14.60 -12.99 -0.83
CA LEU A 232 -13.66 -11.89 -0.68
C LEU A 232 -14.38 -10.56 -0.53
N ALA A 233 -15.39 -10.28 -1.34
CA ALA A 233 -16.17 -9.04 -1.26
C ALA A 233 -16.84 -8.92 0.12
N GLU A 234 -17.46 -9.98 0.62
CA GLU A 234 -18.05 -10.02 1.95
C GLU A 234 -16.99 -9.81 3.06
N ALA A 235 -15.82 -10.48 2.95
CA ALA A 235 -14.74 -10.32 3.92
C ALA A 235 -14.18 -8.89 3.94
N VAL A 236 -14.01 -8.24 2.79
CA VAL A 236 -13.54 -6.85 2.71
C VAL A 236 -14.59 -5.90 3.28
N LYS A 237 -15.86 -6.07 2.91
CA LYS A 237 -16.97 -5.23 3.38
C LYS A 237 -17.19 -5.33 4.90
N ALA A 238 -17.05 -6.53 5.46
CA ALA A 238 -17.17 -6.77 6.91
C ALA A 238 -15.95 -6.29 7.72
N THR A 239 -14.86 -5.91 7.05
CA THR A 239 -13.63 -5.54 7.73
C THR A 239 -13.59 -4.04 8.02
N SER A 240 -13.54 -3.68 9.30
CA SER A 240 -13.13 -2.33 9.71
C SER A 240 -11.62 -2.30 9.93
N VAL A 241 -10.97 -1.29 9.37
CA VAL A 241 -9.54 -1.09 9.52
C VAL A 241 -9.29 -0.06 10.61
N TYR A 242 -8.65 -0.48 11.68
CA TYR A 242 -8.08 0.46 12.65
C TYR A 242 -6.70 0.88 12.15
N ASN A 243 -6.60 2.10 11.66
CA ASN A 243 -5.34 2.70 11.25
C ASN A 243 -5.01 3.89 12.15
N LYS A 244 -3.72 4.13 12.34
CA LYS A 244 -3.18 5.36 12.94
C LYS A 244 -2.55 6.18 11.81
N ILE A 245 -2.29 7.44 12.08
CA ILE A 245 -1.34 8.21 11.26
C ILE A 245 0.04 7.70 11.65
N PRO A 246 0.78 7.04 10.75
CA PRO A 246 2.11 6.56 11.06
C PRO A 246 3.08 7.72 11.25
N ASP A 247 3.99 7.55 12.19
CA ASP A 247 5.15 8.43 12.33
C ASP A 247 6.21 7.96 11.32
N THR A 248 6.30 8.66 10.18
CA THR A 248 7.19 8.31 9.09
C THR A 248 8.51 9.09 9.21
N LEU A 249 9.60 8.51 8.75
CA LEU A 249 10.89 9.21 8.69
C LEU A 249 10.88 10.30 7.61
N LEU A 250 11.65 11.35 7.83
CA LEU A 250 11.87 12.42 6.86
C LEU A 250 13.24 12.23 6.20
N TYR A 251 13.25 12.21 4.88
CA TYR A 251 14.47 12.07 4.08
C TYR A 251 14.73 13.36 3.30
N GLU A 252 15.91 13.93 3.41
CA GLU A 252 16.27 15.15 2.66
C GLU A 252 16.10 14.98 1.15
N ASN A 253 16.38 13.80 0.63
CA ASN A 253 16.25 13.43 -0.77
C ASN A 253 14.89 12.78 -1.14
N PHE A 254 13.82 13.05 -0.36
CA PHE A 254 12.50 12.44 -0.49
C PHE A 254 12.00 12.36 -1.93
N PHE A 255 12.02 13.45 -2.69
CA PHE A 255 11.48 13.48 -4.06
C PHE A 255 12.24 12.53 -4.99
N SER A 256 13.55 12.41 -4.82
CA SER A 256 14.40 11.50 -5.59
C SER A 256 14.05 10.05 -5.25
N ILE A 257 14.12 9.68 -3.98
CA ILE A 257 13.88 8.30 -3.55
C ILE A 257 12.43 7.86 -3.80
N ASN A 258 11.46 8.77 -3.66
CA ASN A 258 10.06 8.48 -3.96
C ASN A 258 9.85 8.15 -5.45
N LYS A 259 10.58 8.81 -6.34
CA LYS A 259 10.53 8.57 -7.78
C LYS A 259 11.36 7.35 -8.22
N SER A 260 12.49 7.08 -7.57
CA SER A 260 13.39 5.96 -7.92
C SER A 260 12.95 4.62 -7.33
N ARG A 261 12.12 4.62 -6.27
CA ARG A 261 11.70 3.40 -5.58
C ARG A 261 11.23 2.31 -6.53
N ARG A 262 11.88 1.16 -6.43
CA ARG A 262 11.56 -0.07 -7.19
C ARG A 262 11.58 -1.28 -6.25
N SER A 263 10.86 -2.34 -6.62
CA SER A 263 11.06 -3.66 -6.03
C SER A 263 12.21 -4.35 -6.75
N ALA A 264 13.27 -4.66 -6.02
CA ALA A 264 14.43 -5.35 -6.56
C ALA A 264 14.03 -6.78 -7.03
N ARG A 265 14.59 -7.21 -8.15
CA ARG A 265 14.42 -8.57 -8.69
C ARG A 265 15.74 -9.33 -8.75
N GLU A 266 16.80 -8.67 -8.36
CA GLU A 266 18.15 -9.18 -8.26
C GLU A 266 18.86 -8.44 -7.13
N PHE A 267 19.71 -9.14 -6.41
CA PHE A 267 20.57 -8.58 -5.38
C PHE A 267 22.00 -8.98 -5.65
N HIS A 268 22.92 -8.07 -5.39
CA HIS A 268 24.35 -8.29 -5.55
C HIS A 268 25.00 -8.43 -4.18
N PRO A 269 25.53 -9.62 -3.86
CA PRO A 269 26.20 -9.86 -2.59
C PRO A 269 27.42 -8.94 -2.44
N ASN A 270 27.73 -8.59 -1.18
CA ASN A 270 28.89 -7.78 -0.77
C ASN A 270 28.88 -6.28 -1.16
N THR A 271 27.79 -5.75 -1.67
CA THR A 271 27.67 -4.31 -1.96
C THR A 271 26.99 -3.51 -0.86
N MET A 272 26.54 -4.16 0.21
CA MET A 272 25.86 -3.53 1.34
C MET A 272 26.76 -3.59 2.59
N SER A 273 27.03 -2.44 3.22
CA SER A 273 27.86 -2.37 4.41
C SER A 273 27.13 -2.78 5.68
N ASP A 274 27.88 -3.15 6.71
CA ASP A 274 27.31 -3.56 8.01
C ASP A 274 26.61 -2.37 8.71
N GLU A 275 27.07 -1.14 8.48
CA GLU A 275 26.45 0.08 9.00
C GLU A 275 25.05 0.24 8.44
N ILE A 276 24.85 0.03 7.13
CA ILE A 276 23.53 0.07 6.50
C ILE A 276 22.61 -1.03 7.08
N ILE A 277 23.14 -2.24 7.28
CA ILE A 277 22.37 -3.34 7.92
C ILE A 277 21.89 -2.90 9.31
N GLN A 278 22.78 -2.31 10.11
CA GLN A 278 22.45 -1.84 11.46
C GLN A 278 21.39 -0.72 11.43
N GLU A 279 21.56 0.28 10.58
CA GLU A 279 20.61 1.38 10.43
C GLU A 279 19.22 0.85 10.05
N LEU A 280 19.13 -0.07 9.09
CA LEU A 280 17.83 -0.65 8.69
C LEU A 280 17.19 -1.47 9.81
N MET A 281 17.97 -2.12 10.67
CA MET A 281 17.45 -2.85 11.83
C MET A 281 16.99 -1.93 12.97
N THR A 282 17.38 -0.66 12.98
CA THR A 282 16.94 0.34 13.97
C THR A 282 15.65 1.05 13.59
N ILE A 283 15.15 0.87 12.35
CA ILE A 283 13.91 1.47 11.90
C ILE A 283 12.76 1.05 12.82
N PRO A 284 12.04 2.02 13.44
CA PRO A 284 10.98 1.70 14.39
C PRO A 284 9.86 0.91 13.74
N SER A 285 9.53 -0.25 14.31
CA SER A 285 8.36 -1.03 13.91
C SER A 285 7.17 -0.75 14.82
N PRO A 286 5.92 -0.84 14.29
CA PRO A 286 4.73 -0.81 15.14
C PRO A 286 4.81 -1.84 16.27
N PRO A 287 4.40 -1.50 17.51
CA PRO A 287 4.47 -2.42 18.66
C PRO A 287 3.61 -3.69 18.51
N SER A 288 2.63 -3.66 17.61
CA SER A 288 1.78 -4.81 17.25
C SER A 288 2.49 -5.87 16.40
N LEU A 289 3.66 -5.51 15.83
CA LEU A 289 4.44 -6.37 14.96
C LEU A 289 5.64 -6.97 15.70
N GLU A 290 5.93 -8.21 15.41
CA GLU A 290 7.19 -8.86 15.77
C GLU A 290 8.08 -8.94 14.55
N ILE A 291 9.31 -8.42 14.66
CA ILE A 291 10.27 -8.38 13.58
C ILE A 291 11.35 -9.42 13.83
N VAL A 292 11.50 -10.34 12.89
CA VAL A 292 12.57 -11.35 12.88
C VAL A 292 13.43 -11.09 11.65
N THR A 293 14.70 -10.82 11.84
CA THR A 293 15.64 -10.51 10.76
C THR A 293 16.63 -11.63 10.58
N PHE A 294 16.85 -12.07 9.35
CA PHE A 294 17.92 -12.99 9.00
C PHE A 294 18.98 -12.22 8.25
N ILE A 295 20.23 -12.32 8.70
CA ILE A 295 21.40 -11.80 8.00
C ILE A 295 22.11 -12.97 7.32
N PHE A 296 22.19 -12.91 6.00
CA PHE A 296 22.81 -13.95 5.17
C PHE A 296 24.25 -13.61 4.81
N GLN A 297 24.54 -12.30 4.67
CA GLN A 297 25.83 -11.80 4.27
C GLN A 297 26.12 -10.47 4.95
N ALA A 298 27.28 -10.38 5.58
CA ALA A 298 27.80 -9.19 6.23
C ALA A 298 29.33 -9.26 6.25
N HIS A 299 30.03 -8.14 6.44
CA HIS A 299 31.49 -8.09 6.49
C HIS A 299 32.02 -8.52 7.85
N ALA A 300 31.54 -7.91 8.91
CA ALA A 300 31.98 -8.18 10.30
C ALA A 300 30.80 -8.60 11.21
N MET A 301 29.55 -8.31 10.84
CA MET A 301 28.40 -8.78 11.60
C MET A 301 28.22 -10.29 11.48
N GLN A 302 27.79 -10.90 12.56
CA GLN A 302 27.52 -12.33 12.58
C GLN A 302 26.32 -12.69 11.71
N MET A 303 26.47 -13.64 10.79
CA MET A 303 25.33 -14.22 10.06
C MET A 303 24.43 -14.98 11.03
N GLY A 304 23.11 -14.86 10.86
CA GLY A 304 22.17 -15.52 11.75
C GLY A 304 20.78 -14.91 11.80
N LEU A 305 20.03 -15.40 12.76
CA LEU A 305 18.72 -14.87 13.13
C LEU A 305 18.89 -13.80 14.21
N TYR A 306 18.25 -12.64 13.96
CA TYR A 306 18.27 -11.49 14.84
C TYR A 306 16.87 -11.18 15.38
N ARG A 307 16.80 -10.83 16.66
CA ARG A 307 15.60 -10.29 17.33
C ARG A 307 16.00 -9.06 18.13
N ASN A 308 15.22 -8.00 18.03
CA ASN A 308 15.50 -6.73 18.71
C ASN A 308 16.97 -6.25 18.54
N GLY A 309 17.48 -6.34 17.32
CA GLY A 309 18.83 -5.92 16.97
C GLY A 309 19.97 -6.82 17.46
N LYS A 310 19.68 -7.96 18.12
CA LYS A 310 20.70 -8.88 18.66
C LYS A 310 20.64 -10.23 17.95
N CYS A 311 21.82 -10.81 17.67
CA CYS A 311 21.92 -12.16 17.14
C CYS A 311 21.42 -13.15 18.21
N ALA A 312 20.29 -13.79 17.93
CA ALA A 312 19.71 -14.80 18.81
C ALA A 312 20.21 -16.21 18.48
N VAL A 313 20.44 -16.49 17.20
CA VAL A 313 20.96 -17.78 16.72
C VAL A 313 21.91 -17.51 15.57
N SER A 314 23.18 -17.91 15.74
CA SER A 314 24.17 -17.83 14.66
C SER A 314 24.03 -18.99 13.68
N GLY A 315 24.27 -18.72 12.39
CA GLY A 315 24.19 -19.72 11.34
C GLY A 315 23.84 -19.14 9.99
N ASN A 316 23.94 -19.95 8.97
CA ASN A 316 23.47 -19.56 7.63
C ASN A 316 22.10 -20.18 7.39
N PHE A 317 21.08 -19.32 7.33
CA PHE A 317 19.68 -19.68 7.11
C PHE A 317 19.18 -19.35 5.68
N ASN A 318 20.09 -19.01 4.76
CA ASN A 318 19.70 -18.54 3.42
C ASN A 318 18.80 -19.56 2.71
N SER A 319 19.18 -20.83 2.66
CA SER A 319 18.43 -21.88 1.97
C SER A 319 17.04 -22.11 2.59
N GLU A 320 16.96 -22.11 3.93
CA GLU A 320 15.69 -22.31 4.63
C GLU A 320 14.72 -21.15 4.39
N ILE A 321 15.22 -19.90 4.39
CA ILE A 321 14.38 -18.73 4.17
C ILE A 321 14.00 -18.58 2.70
N VAL A 322 14.90 -18.87 1.76
CA VAL A 322 14.57 -18.94 0.33
C VAL A 322 13.47 -19.96 0.09
N HIS A 323 13.58 -21.15 0.70
CA HIS A 323 12.55 -22.19 0.63
C HIS A 323 11.23 -21.72 1.24
N LEU A 324 11.24 -21.15 2.46
CA LEU A 324 10.07 -20.56 3.11
C LEU A 324 9.33 -19.59 2.18
N LEU A 325 10.06 -18.80 1.40
CA LEU A 325 9.55 -17.80 0.48
C LEU A 325 9.31 -18.33 -0.95
N LEU A 326 8.89 -19.60 -1.05
CA LEU A 326 8.51 -20.32 -2.29
C LEU A 326 9.65 -20.42 -3.31
N ASP A 327 10.85 -20.67 -2.86
CA ASP A 327 12.05 -20.89 -3.69
C ASP A 327 12.32 -19.77 -4.71
N GLN A 328 11.96 -18.51 -4.35
CA GLN A 328 12.21 -17.35 -5.18
C GLN A 328 13.72 -17.04 -5.21
N ARG A 329 14.40 -17.50 -6.25
CA ARG A 329 15.88 -17.52 -6.36
C ARG A 329 16.55 -16.17 -6.15
N PHE A 330 15.92 -15.05 -6.54
CA PHE A 330 16.52 -13.73 -6.38
C PHE A 330 16.79 -13.37 -4.90
N ILE A 331 16.07 -14.00 -3.96
CA ILE A 331 16.22 -13.76 -2.51
C ILE A 331 17.58 -14.30 -2.02
N SER A 332 18.12 -15.35 -2.64
CA SER A 332 19.38 -15.95 -2.21
C SER A 332 20.58 -14.99 -2.29
N GLY A 333 20.50 -13.98 -3.15
CA GLY A 333 21.51 -12.92 -3.27
C GLY A 333 21.35 -11.77 -2.29
N SER A 334 20.27 -11.72 -1.49
CA SER A 334 20.05 -10.63 -0.54
C SER A 334 21.03 -10.70 0.64
N ASN A 335 21.33 -9.55 1.24
CA ASN A 335 22.13 -9.49 2.46
C ASN A 335 21.30 -9.85 3.70
N MET A 336 20.02 -9.48 3.69
CA MET A 336 19.11 -9.75 4.80
C MET A 336 17.67 -9.97 4.33
N VAL A 337 16.90 -10.70 5.15
CA VAL A 337 15.46 -10.84 5.01
C VAL A 337 14.80 -10.49 6.34
N VAL A 338 13.81 -9.63 6.28
CA VAL A 338 12.97 -9.23 7.41
C VAL A 338 11.64 -9.97 7.31
N LEU A 339 11.30 -10.78 8.31
CA LEU A 339 10.00 -11.43 8.46
C LEU A 339 9.16 -10.64 9.44
N ILE A 340 7.94 -10.29 9.05
CA ILE A 340 7.01 -9.44 9.80
C ILE A 340 5.84 -10.28 10.27
N TYR A 341 5.80 -10.54 11.57
CA TYR A 341 4.76 -11.31 12.27
C TYR A 341 3.85 -10.40 13.08
N ALA A 342 2.68 -10.87 13.45
CA ALA A 342 1.80 -10.20 14.41
C ALA A 342 1.02 -11.21 15.24
N GLU A 343 0.62 -10.83 16.45
CA GLU A 343 -0.21 -11.63 17.36
C GLU A 343 -1.54 -12.02 16.69
N ASN A 344 -2.17 -11.03 16.06
CA ASN A 344 -3.48 -11.18 15.45
C ASN A 344 -3.41 -11.17 13.92
N PHE A 345 -3.98 -12.20 13.30
CA PHE A 345 -4.19 -12.21 11.86
C PHE A 345 -5.43 -11.37 11.51
N CYS A 346 -5.25 -10.10 11.30
CA CYS A 346 -6.32 -9.15 10.96
C CYS A 346 -5.86 -8.11 9.93
N ALA A 347 -6.83 -7.38 9.38
CA ALA A 347 -6.56 -6.35 8.37
C ALA A 347 -5.65 -5.23 8.89
N SER A 348 -5.86 -4.78 10.13
CA SER A 348 -5.03 -3.73 10.74
C SER A 348 -3.57 -4.17 10.88
N ALA A 349 -3.31 -5.43 11.22
CA ALA A 349 -1.96 -5.96 11.29
C ALA A 349 -1.27 -6.04 9.92
N HIS A 350 -2.01 -6.46 8.86
CA HIS A 350 -1.48 -6.43 7.49
C HIS A 350 -1.21 -5.01 7.02
N LEU A 351 -2.09 -4.07 7.35
CA LEU A 351 -1.90 -2.66 7.04
C LEU A 351 -0.64 -2.11 7.72
N GLU A 352 -0.45 -2.37 9.01
CA GLU A 352 0.75 -1.95 9.76
C GLU A 352 2.02 -2.61 9.19
N ALA A 353 1.96 -3.87 8.76
CA ALA A 353 3.05 -4.54 8.07
C ALA A 353 3.39 -3.87 6.73
N GLY A 354 2.38 -3.44 5.97
CA GLY A 354 2.55 -2.66 4.74
C GLY A 354 3.17 -1.29 4.99
N ILE A 355 2.75 -0.59 6.04
CA ILE A 355 3.34 0.70 6.46
C ILE A 355 4.82 0.53 6.80
N TYR A 356 5.16 -0.44 7.65
CA TYR A 356 6.54 -0.70 8.05
C TYR A 356 7.41 -1.12 6.86
N ALA A 357 6.88 -1.95 5.98
CA ALA A 357 7.61 -2.35 4.77
C ALA A 357 7.84 -1.16 3.81
N GLN A 358 6.91 -0.19 3.72
CA GLN A 358 7.12 1.02 2.93
C GLN A 358 8.23 1.89 3.53
N GLU A 359 8.32 1.99 4.86
CA GLU A 359 9.44 2.69 5.50
C GLU A 359 10.77 2.03 5.16
N LEU A 360 10.84 0.68 5.19
CA LEU A 360 12.03 -0.06 4.74
C LEU A 360 12.37 0.23 3.27
N TYR A 361 11.38 0.32 2.38
CA TYR A 361 11.62 0.68 0.98
C TYR A 361 12.23 2.07 0.83
N MET A 362 11.72 3.06 1.58
CA MET A 362 12.21 4.44 1.52
C MET A 362 13.64 4.53 2.08
N ALA A 363 13.91 3.86 3.19
CA ALA A 363 15.25 3.78 3.77
C ALA A 363 16.25 3.09 2.83
N CYS A 364 15.85 1.97 2.22
CA CYS A 364 16.70 1.29 1.24
C CYS A 364 17.06 2.16 0.04
N GLU A 365 16.09 2.91 -0.51
CA GLU A 365 16.38 3.88 -1.58
C GLU A 365 17.29 5.01 -1.10
N HIS A 366 17.11 5.49 0.14
CA HIS A 366 17.98 6.50 0.74
C HIS A 366 19.44 6.04 0.83
N TYR A 367 19.67 4.78 1.24
CA TYR A 367 21.00 4.18 1.34
C TYR A 367 21.51 3.56 0.01
N GLY A 368 20.76 3.66 -1.08
CA GLY A 368 21.17 3.13 -2.37
C GLY A 368 21.16 1.60 -2.47
N VAL A 369 20.41 0.91 -1.61
CA VAL A 369 20.29 -0.57 -1.62
C VAL A 369 18.94 -1.02 -2.14
N GLY A 370 18.85 -2.27 -2.59
CA GLY A 370 17.63 -2.87 -3.13
C GLY A 370 16.69 -3.39 -2.03
N CYS A 371 15.39 -3.28 -2.29
CA CYS A 371 14.34 -3.78 -1.39
C CYS A 371 13.25 -4.48 -2.19
N SER A 372 12.71 -5.58 -1.68
CA SER A 372 11.59 -6.29 -2.30
C SER A 372 10.66 -6.92 -1.27
N GLY A 373 9.39 -6.50 -1.27
CA GLY A 373 8.34 -7.10 -0.45
C GLY A 373 7.83 -8.42 -1.04
N ILE A 374 7.60 -9.41 -0.19
CA ILE A 374 7.24 -10.78 -0.54
C ILE A 374 6.04 -11.20 0.30
N GLY A 375 4.88 -11.35 -0.36
CA GLY A 375 3.64 -11.77 0.29
C GLY A 375 3.35 -13.28 0.13
N ALA A 376 4.17 -14.00 -0.63
CA ALA A 376 3.98 -15.42 -0.90
C ALA A 376 5.04 -16.24 -0.14
N PHE A 377 4.57 -17.11 0.77
CA PHE A 377 5.40 -17.94 1.64
C PHE A 377 4.57 -19.14 2.13
N TYR A 378 5.24 -20.20 2.58
CA TYR A 378 4.62 -21.34 3.24
C TYR A 378 4.20 -20.94 4.67
N ASP A 379 2.90 -20.77 4.88
CA ASP A 379 2.36 -20.22 6.13
C ASP A 379 2.66 -21.10 7.35
N GLU A 380 2.58 -22.43 7.21
CA GLU A 380 2.83 -23.36 8.30
C GLU A 380 4.33 -23.45 8.66
N GLU A 381 5.19 -23.36 7.65
CA GLU A 381 6.65 -23.42 7.88
C GLU A 381 7.18 -22.15 8.52
N ALA A 382 6.49 -21.02 8.32
CA ALA A 382 6.83 -19.77 8.98
C ALA A 382 6.74 -19.84 10.52
N LEU A 383 5.90 -20.76 11.06
CA LEU A 383 5.75 -20.98 12.49
C LEU A 383 7.01 -21.55 13.16
N ARG A 384 7.99 -22.03 12.38
CA ARG A 384 9.31 -22.41 12.91
C ARG A 384 10.05 -21.24 13.55
N TRP A 385 9.80 -20.03 13.08
CA TRP A 385 10.57 -18.84 13.45
C TRP A 385 9.83 -17.91 14.40
N SER A 386 8.52 -18.08 14.56
CA SER A 386 7.67 -17.42 15.56
C SER A 386 6.40 -18.24 15.72
N ASP A 387 5.80 -18.24 16.91
CA ASP A 387 4.49 -18.83 17.18
C ASP A 387 3.31 -18.00 16.62
N LYS A 388 3.63 -16.84 16.04
CA LYS A 388 2.66 -15.91 15.44
C LYS A 388 2.55 -16.11 13.92
N PRO A 389 1.42 -15.71 13.30
CA PRO A 389 1.29 -15.74 11.85
C PRO A 389 2.26 -14.76 11.17
N LEU A 390 2.96 -15.25 10.15
CA LEU A 390 3.72 -14.40 9.23
C LEU A 390 2.74 -13.61 8.36
N LEU A 391 2.94 -12.30 8.26
CA LEU A 391 2.11 -11.41 7.45
C LEU A 391 2.82 -11.00 6.16
N TYR A 392 4.11 -10.69 6.23
CA TYR A 392 4.88 -10.17 5.12
C TYR A 392 6.37 -10.47 5.30
N ALA A 393 7.11 -10.54 4.22
CA ALA A 393 8.55 -10.61 4.24
C ALA A 393 9.15 -9.53 3.34
N VAL A 394 10.34 -9.05 3.68
CA VAL A 394 11.08 -8.04 2.91
C VAL A 394 12.51 -8.50 2.73
N ALA A 395 12.93 -8.73 1.49
CA ALA A 395 14.32 -9.02 1.14
C ALA A 395 15.07 -7.73 0.82
N ILE A 396 16.27 -7.57 1.34
CA ILE A 396 17.09 -6.36 1.21
C ILE A 396 18.53 -6.77 0.89
N GLY A 397 19.16 -6.05 -0.03
CA GLY A 397 20.54 -6.32 -0.40
C GLY A 397 21.09 -5.28 -1.37
N GLY A 398 22.37 -5.40 -1.67
CA GLY A 398 23.00 -4.53 -2.66
C GLY A 398 22.32 -4.59 -4.01
N LYS A 399 22.35 -3.49 -4.76
CA LYS A 399 21.90 -3.42 -6.16
C LYS A 399 23.06 -2.97 -7.05
N ASN A 400 23.07 -3.38 -8.32
CA ASN A 400 23.96 -2.81 -9.31
C ASN A 400 23.62 -1.31 -9.51
N GLU A 401 24.64 -0.51 -9.72
CA GLU A 401 24.50 0.88 -10.11
C GLU A 401 23.80 1.04 -11.47
#